data_449bdfc1dac8fd279c9b80c0de7b7f20
#
_entry.id   449bdfc1dac8fd279c9b80c0de7b7f20
#
_cell.length_a   1.000
_cell.length_b   1.000
_cell.length_c   1.000
_cell.angle_alpha   90.00
_cell.angle_beta   90.00
_cell.angle_gamma   90.00
#
_symmetry.space_group_name_H-M   'P 1'
#
loop_
_entity.id
_entity.type
_entity.pdbx_description
1 polymer ?
#
loop_
_entity_poly.entity_id
_entity_poly.type
_entity_poly.pdbx_seq_one_letter_code
_entity_poly.pdbx_strand_id
1 'polypeptide(L)'
;MTYRLIIISCILWIGIGCGNRMVPRPSQIDAVSSFRFLTYNIHHANPPSKPNVIDISAIANVIKQQNPDLVALQEVDVNTNRSGKTLNEAQEIAKQAGLPYFFFAKAINYDDGEYGVAILSKFPITSTTNNPLPTADSTGGEHRTLATAMVTLPHGKKIIFACTHLDAQRNDTNRLLQINKIIELTEQMKYPLIIAGDFNGVPSSRIVDVLDKYFTRSCISNCAFTISQINPTKTIDYIAFRPSDKFTVLEHKVIDEKYASDHLPVLAVLKIN
;
A
#
# COMPACT_ATOMS: atom_id res chain seq x y z
N MET A 1 11.84 77.52 71.10
CA MET A 1 10.51 76.93 70.69
C MET A 1 10.54 76.67 69.27
N THR A 2 10.78 75.42 68.91
CA THR A 2 10.97 75.02 67.50
C THR A 2 9.87 74.10 67.13
N TYR A 3 8.96 74.48 66.24
CA TYR A 3 7.88 73.70 65.70
C TYR A 3 8.41 72.76 64.55
N ARG A 4 8.25 71.47 64.73
CA ARG A 4 8.52 70.49 63.64
C ARG A 4 7.21 70.23 62.88
N LEU A 5 7.27 70.50 61.56
CA LEU A 5 6.22 70.17 60.64
C LEU A 5 6.33 68.68 60.28
N ILE A 6 5.28 67.88 60.44
CA ILE A 6 5.18 66.52 60.05
C ILE A 6 4.44 66.52 58.70
N ILE A 7 5.13 66.13 57.61
CA ILE A 7 4.52 65.89 56.29
C ILE A 7 4.12 64.44 56.19
N ILE A 8 2.77 64.18 56.11
CA ILE A 8 2.23 62.87 55.85
C ILE A 8 2.16 62.67 54.35
N SER A 9 3.00 61.77 53.84
CA SER A 9 2.97 61.34 52.41
C SER A 9 1.98 60.23 52.21
N CYS A 10 0.88 60.49 51.52
CA CYS A 10 -0.08 59.48 51.08
C CYS A 10 0.48 58.75 49.82
N ILE A 11 0.90 57.52 49.99
CA ILE A 11 1.30 56.67 48.88
C ILE A 11 0.03 56.02 48.31
N LEU A 12 -0.34 56.43 47.09
CA LEU A 12 -1.43 55.79 46.31
C LEU A 12 -0.88 54.48 45.70
N TRP A 13 -1.40 53.34 46.12
CA TRP A 13 -1.13 52.06 45.50
C TRP A 13 -2.03 51.90 44.27
N ILE A 14 -1.48 51.99 43.08
CA ILE A 14 -2.15 51.60 41.82
C ILE A 14 -1.95 50.11 41.62
N GLY A 15 -2.99 49.33 41.88
CA GLY A 15 -3.01 47.91 41.61
C GLY A 15 -3.08 47.63 40.11
N ILE A 16 -1.95 47.19 39.53
CA ILE A 16 -1.90 46.69 38.18
C ILE A 16 -2.49 45.27 38.17
N GLY A 17 -3.74 45.16 37.78
CA GLY A 17 -4.41 43.86 37.55
C GLY A 17 -3.76 43.18 36.34
N CYS A 18 -2.90 42.17 36.56
CA CYS A 18 -2.47 41.22 35.54
C CYS A 18 -3.66 40.39 35.08
N GLY A 19 -4.36 40.87 34.07
CA GLY A 19 -5.33 40.04 33.34
C GLY A 19 -4.55 38.95 32.59
N ASN A 20 -4.63 37.70 33.06
CA ASN A 20 -4.21 36.53 32.30
C ASN A 20 -5.03 36.47 31.01
N ARG A 21 -4.54 37.10 29.94
CA ARG A 21 -4.98 36.78 28.57
C ARG A 21 -4.57 35.34 28.30
N MET A 22 -5.54 34.41 28.35
CA MET A 22 -5.35 33.10 27.71
C MET A 22 -5.02 33.32 26.25
N VAL A 23 -3.75 33.13 25.92
CA VAL A 23 -3.32 32.99 24.51
C VAL A 23 -4.02 31.73 24.01
N PRO A 24 -4.87 31.81 22.97
CA PRO A 24 -5.44 30.59 22.39
C PRO A 24 -4.28 29.70 22.01
N ARG A 25 -4.23 28.46 22.51
CA ARG A 25 -3.31 27.46 21.93
C ARG A 25 -3.56 27.45 20.43
N PRO A 26 -2.50 27.56 19.60
CA PRO A 26 -2.67 27.35 18.17
C PRO A 26 -3.40 26.01 18.03
N SER A 27 -4.55 26.02 17.35
CA SER A 27 -5.21 24.80 16.93
C SER A 27 -4.14 23.90 16.35
N GLN A 28 -3.98 22.67 16.89
CA GLN A 28 -3.20 21.65 16.19
C GLN A 28 -3.84 21.58 14.80
N ILE A 29 -3.13 22.14 13.81
CA ILE A 29 -3.40 21.86 12.42
C ILE A 29 -3.22 20.37 12.35
N ASP A 30 -4.33 19.63 12.20
CA ASP A 30 -4.30 18.19 11.97
C ASP A 30 -3.32 17.99 10.83
N ALA A 31 -2.14 17.44 11.17
CA ALA A 31 -1.13 17.15 10.17
C ALA A 31 -1.80 16.24 9.16
N VAL A 32 -1.94 16.73 7.93
CA VAL A 32 -2.61 16.02 6.84
C VAL A 32 -1.91 14.68 6.71
N SER A 33 -2.52 13.63 7.26
CA SER A 33 -1.93 12.30 7.27
C SER A 33 -2.07 11.71 5.87
N SER A 34 -1.05 11.90 5.04
CA SER A 34 -0.93 11.22 3.75
C SER A 34 0.03 10.06 3.85
N PHE A 35 -0.28 8.97 3.16
CA PHE A 35 0.51 7.74 3.17
C PHE A 35 0.82 7.30 1.74
N ARG A 36 1.96 6.65 1.59
CA ARG A 36 2.52 6.20 0.32
C ARG A 36 2.28 4.70 0.17
N PHE A 37 1.51 4.33 -0.83
CA PHE A 37 1.19 2.94 -1.18
C PHE A 37 1.90 2.58 -2.49
N LEU A 38 2.52 1.41 -2.52
CA LEU A 38 3.20 0.91 -3.70
C LEU A 38 2.68 -0.50 -4.03
N THR A 39 2.46 -0.80 -5.31
CA THR A 39 2.28 -2.17 -5.80
C THR A 39 3.36 -2.50 -6.80
N TYR A 40 3.87 -3.73 -6.75
CA TYR A 40 4.92 -4.18 -7.63
C TYR A 40 4.86 -5.70 -7.85
N ASN A 41 4.55 -6.13 -9.07
CA ASN A 41 4.80 -7.49 -9.48
C ASN A 41 6.32 -7.63 -9.68
N ILE A 42 6.96 -8.49 -8.88
CA ILE A 42 8.42 -8.57 -8.79
C ILE A 42 9.04 -9.65 -9.68
N HIS A 43 8.21 -10.41 -10.43
CA HIS A 43 8.69 -11.50 -11.28
C HIS A 43 9.66 -12.42 -10.50
N HIS A 44 9.27 -12.87 -9.31
CA HIS A 44 10.10 -13.66 -8.37
C HIS A 44 11.55 -13.16 -8.29
N ALA A 45 11.73 -11.84 -8.23
CA ALA A 45 13.01 -11.14 -8.19
C ALA A 45 14.00 -11.55 -9.31
N ASN A 46 13.50 -12.04 -10.45
CA ASN A 46 14.31 -12.40 -11.61
C ASN A 46 14.30 -11.28 -12.66
N PRO A 47 15.38 -10.50 -12.84
CA PRO A 47 15.45 -9.48 -13.87
C PRO A 47 15.31 -10.10 -15.27
N PRO A 48 14.39 -9.61 -16.14
CA PRO A 48 14.18 -10.19 -17.47
C PRO A 48 15.42 -10.22 -18.36
N SER A 49 16.36 -9.30 -18.13
CA SER A 49 17.64 -9.25 -18.86
C SER A 49 18.68 -10.24 -18.35
N LYS A 50 18.43 -10.95 -17.25
CA LYS A 50 19.34 -11.91 -16.62
C LYS A 50 18.60 -13.19 -16.22
N PRO A 51 18.27 -14.08 -17.15
CA PRO A 51 17.59 -15.34 -16.84
C PRO A 51 18.32 -16.13 -15.74
N ASN A 52 17.55 -16.73 -14.83
CA ASN A 52 18.04 -17.54 -13.70
C ASN A 52 18.89 -16.78 -12.64
N VAL A 53 18.83 -15.44 -12.63
CA VAL A 53 19.40 -14.63 -11.56
C VAL A 53 18.28 -14.15 -10.65
N ILE A 54 18.42 -14.34 -9.35
CA ILE A 54 17.51 -13.76 -8.34
C ILE A 54 18.21 -12.54 -7.72
N ASP A 55 17.64 -11.36 -7.95
CA ASP A 55 18.22 -10.08 -7.50
C ASP A 55 17.27 -9.35 -6.53
N ILE A 56 17.19 -9.89 -5.32
CA ILE A 56 16.40 -9.30 -4.21
C ILE A 56 16.80 -7.85 -3.96
N SER A 57 18.08 -7.54 -4.10
CA SER A 57 18.60 -6.19 -3.81
C SER A 57 18.09 -5.17 -4.82
N ALA A 58 17.92 -5.55 -6.09
CA ALA A 58 17.34 -4.67 -7.11
C ALA A 58 15.90 -4.28 -6.73
N ILE A 59 15.05 -5.26 -6.41
CA ILE A 59 13.66 -5.02 -5.98
C ILE A 59 13.64 -4.15 -4.71
N ALA A 60 14.41 -4.51 -3.70
CA ALA A 60 14.46 -3.78 -2.43
C ALA A 60 14.92 -2.32 -2.60
N ASN A 61 15.89 -2.08 -3.47
CA ASN A 61 16.39 -0.73 -3.76
C ASN A 61 15.33 0.14 -4.45
N VAL A 62 14.58 -0.43 -5.41
CA VAL A 62 13.45 0.26 -6.07
C VAL A 62 12.41 0.68 -5.02
N ILE A 63 12.00 -0.23 -4.15
CA ILE A 63 11.05 0.04 -3.07
C ILE A 63 11.59 1.12 -2.14
N LYS A 64 12.82 0.96 -1.66
CA LYS A 64 13.47 1.88 -0.71
C LYS A 64 13.55 3.31 -1.25
N GLN A 65 13.89 3.49 -2.53
CA GLN A 65 13.96 4.79 -3.19
C GLN A 65 12.61 5.51 -3.24
N GLN A 66 11.50 4.77 -3.31
CA GLN A 66 10.16 5.34 -3.29
C GLN A 66 9.66 5.65 -1.88
N ASN A 67 10.35 5.17 -0.83
CA ASN A 67 9.99 5.35 0.59
C ASN A 67 8.50 5.13 0.87
N PRO A 68 7.91 3.99 0.48
CA PRO A 68 6.50 3.70 0.71
C PRO A 68 6.24 3.41 2.19
N ASP A 69 5.00 3.62 2.61
CA ASP A 69 4.52 3.22 3.93
C ASP A 69 4.00 1.77 3.92
N LEU A 70 3.34 1.37 2.81
CA LEU A 70 2.85 0.02 2.56
C LEU A 70 3.16 -0.42 1.12
N VAL A 71 3.48 -1.71 0.97
CA VAL A 71 3.81 -2.31 -0.32
C VAL A 71 3.00 -3.60 -0.52
N ALA A 72 2.41 -3.74 -1.70
CA ALA A 72 1.81 -4.97 -2.21
C ALA A 72 2.75 -5.59 -3.26
N LEU A 73 3.21 -6.81 -3.02
CA LEU A 73 4.08 -7.54 -3.93
C LEU A 73 3.33 -8.72 -4.53
N GLN A 74 3.52 -8.94 -5.83
CA GLN A 74 3.00 -10.09 -6.56
C GLN A 74 4.17 -10.92 -7.09
N GLU A 75 3.91 -12.19 -7.37
CA GLU A 75 4.91 -13.17 -7.81
C GLU A 75 6.06 -13.35 -6.83
N VAL A 76 5.70 -13.60 -5.58
CA VAL A 76 6.66 -13.77 -4.47
C VAL A 76 6.89 -15.26 -4.22
N ASP A 77 8.14 -15.68 -4.25
CA ASP A 77 8.58 -17.03 -3.92
C ASP A 77 9.00 -17.16 -2.45
N VAL A 78 8.72 -18.33 -1.88
CA VAL A 78 9.24 -18.74 -0.57
C VAL A 78 9.78 -20.17 -0.67
N ASN A 79 11.08 -20.32 -0.45
CA ASN A 79 11.79 -21.61 -0.41
C ASN A 79 11.66 -22.46 -1.68
N THR A 80 11.47 -21.85 -2.85
CA THR A 80 11.42 -22.57 -4.13
C THR A 80 12.80 -22.99 -4.59
N ASN A 81 12.90 -24.00 -5.48
CA ASN A 81 14.19 -24.39 -6.07
C ASN A 81 14.76 -23.25 -6.92
N ARG A 82 13.90 -22.57 -7.72
CA ARG A 82 14.35 -21.52 -8.64
C ARG A 82 14.88 -20.29 -7.92
N SER A 83 14.27 -19.89 -6.79
CA SER A 83 14.69 -18.69 -6.07
C SER A 83 15.66 -18.99 -4.91
N GLY A 84 15.69 -20.24 -4.44
CA GLY A 84 16.55 -20.69 -3.36
C GLY A 84 15.78 -21.31 -2.17
N LYS A 85 16.16 -22.54 -1.82
CA LYS A 85 15.48 -23.37 -0.81
C LYS A 85 15.35 -22.76 0.60
N THR A 86 16.12 -21.74 0.89
CA THR A 86 16.10 -21.06 2.21
C THR A 86 15.72 -19.59 2.10
N LEU A 87 15.32 -19.15 0.90
CA LEU A 87 14.98 -17.76 0.64
C LEU A 87 13.48 -17.53 0.81
N ASN A 88 13.11 -16.63 1.70
CA ASN A 88 11.81 -15.99 1.74
C ASN A 88 11.95 -14.60 1.14
N GLU A 89 11.52 -14.42 -0.11
CA GLU A 89 11.69 -13.15 -0.84
C GLU A 89 10.99 -11.99 -0.12
N ALA A 90 9.76 -12.21 0.41
CA ALA A 90 9.03 -11.16 1.14
C ALA A 90 9.83 -10.68 2.36
N GLN A 91 10.39 -11.60 3.14
CA GLN A 91 11.17 -11.27 4.33
C GLN A 91 12.45 -10.51 3.99
N GLU A 92 13.19 -10.99 2.98
CA GLU A 92 14.47 -10.40 2.64
C GLU A 92 14.29 -9.03 1.95
N ILE A 93 13.29 -8.88 1.09
CA ILE A 93 12.93 -7.57 0.49
C ILE A 93 12.50 -6.59 1.59
N ALA A 94 11.64 -7.01 2.52
CA ALA A 94 11.18 -6.18 3.63
C ALA A 94 12.35 -5.65 4.46
N LYS A 95 13.27 -6.54 4.83
CA LYS A 95 14.49 -6.23 5.58
C LYS A 95 15.36 -5.21 4.85
N GLN A 96 15.68 -5.45 3.57
CA GLN A 96 16.57 -4.57 2.78
C GLN A 96 15.90 -3.22 2.44
N ALA A 97 14.58 -3.19 2.24
CA ALA A 97 13.82 -1.98 2.01
C ALA A 97 13.56 -1.15 3.28
N GLY A 98 13.84 -1.70 4.47
CA GLY A 98 13.63 -1.02 5.76
C GLY A 98 12.16 -1.01 6.20
N LEU A 99 11.38 -2.02 5.81
CA LEU A 99 9.97 -2.22 6.17
C LEU A 99 9.88 -3.37 7.20
N PRO A 100 9.75 -3.08 8.51
CA PRO A 100 9.95 -4.08 9.57
C PRO A 100 8.83 -5.12 9.67
N TYR A 101 7.68 -4.87 9.05
CA TYR A 101 6.53 -5.79 9.11
C TYR A 101 6.23 -6.33 7.72
N PHE A 102 5.97 -7.64 7.64
CA PHE A 102 5.55 -8.27 6.40
C PHE A 102 4.55 -9.40 6.65
N PHE A 103 3.80 -9.75 5.64
CA PHE A 103 2.91 -10.90 5.58
C PHE A 103 2.99 -11.51 4.19
N PHE A 104 3.34 -12.79 4.09
CA PHE A 104 3.26 -13.58 2.87
C PHE A 104 1.97 -14.41 2.88
N ALA A 105 1.23 -14.36 1.77
CA ALA A 105 0.02 -15.14 1.56
C ALA A 105 0.24 -16.11 0.39
N LYS A 106 0.37 -17.39 0.70
CA LYS A 106 0.53 -18.45 -0.29
C LYS A 106 -0.72 -18.58 -1.17
N ALA A 107 -0.53 -18.60 -2.48
CA ALA A 107 -1.54 -18.97 -3.46
C ALA A 107 -1.43 -20.46 -3.83
N ILE A 108 -0.22 -20.94 -4.12
CA ILE A 108 0.04 -22.33 -4.54
C ILE A 108 1.34 -22.88 -3.91
N ASN A 109 1.48 -24.20 -3.93
CA ASN A 109 2.78 -24.84 -3.84
C ASN A 109 3.44 -24.77 -5.22
N TYR A 110 4.68 -24.40 -5.27
CA TYR A 110 5.40 -24.23 -6.52
C TYR A 110 6.87 -24.59 -6.34
N ASP A 111 7.41 -25.40 -7.25
CA ASP A 111 8.82 -25.74 -7.34
C ASP A 111 9.46 -26.13 -5.98
N ASP A 112 8.78 -27.07 -5.28
CA ASP A 112 9.10 -27.55 -3.93
C ASP A 112 9.10 -26.47 -2.83
N GLY A 113 8.50 -25.33 -3.06
CA GLY A 113 8.30 -24.24 -2.12
C GLY A 113 6.90 -23.67 -2.25
N GLU A 114 6.75 -22.38 -2.04
CA GLU A 114 5.47 -21.66 -2.09
C GLU A 114 5.60 -20.43 -2.98
N TYR A 115 4.48 -20.08 -3.64
CA TYR A 115 4.34 -18.90 -4.48
C TYR A 115 3.06 -18.17 -4.13
N GLY A 116 3.10 -16.83 -4.15
CA GLY A 116 1.94 -16.04 -3.80
C GLY A 116 2.16 -14.53 -3.88
N VAL A 117 1.55 -13.83 -2.94
CA VAL A 117 1.63 -12.37 -2.82
C VAL A 117 2.09 -11.98 -1.42
N ALA A 118 2.61 -10.76 -1.28
CA ALA A 118 3.02 -10.28 0.04
C ALA A 118 2.59 -8.84 0.29
N ILE A 119 2.42 -8.51 1.57
CA ILE A 119 2.23 -7.16 2.07
C ILE A 119 3.44 -6.82 2.93
N LEU A 120 4.11 -5.69 2.63
CA LEU A 120 5.14 -5.12 3.48
C LEU A 120 4.64 -3.82 4.09
N SER A 121 5.04 -3.52 5.32
CA SER A 121 4.58 -2.33 6.03
C SER A 121 5.67 -1.70 6.89
N LYS A 122 5.68 -0.37 6.91
CA LYS A 122 6.45 0.43 7.86
C LYS A 122 5.82 0.43 9.25
N PHE A 123 4.52 0.15 9.33
CA PHE A 123 3.71 0.20 10.54
C PHE A 123 3.29 -1.19 11.00
N PRO A 124 2.95 -1.35 12.29
CA PRO A 124 2.54 -2.64 12.83
C PRO A 124 1.35 -3.25 12.09
N ILE A 125 1.49 -4.51 11.70
CA ILE A 125 0.40 -5.37 11.21
C ILE A 125 -0.21 -6.07 12.42
N THR A 126 -1.52 -5.92 12.63
CA THR A 126 -2.22 -6.44 13.83
C THR A 126 -3.07 -7.68 13.55
N SER A 127 -3.50 -7.88 12.32
CA SER A 127 -4.12 -9.13 11.87
C SER A 127 -3.95 -9.30 10.37
N THR A 128 -3.91 -10.55 9.93
CA THR A 128 -3.76 -10.91 8.52
C THR A 128 -4.73 -12.00 8.14
N THR A 129 -5.17 -12.03 6.87
CA THR A 129 -5.89 -13.16 6.30
C THR A 129 -5.33 -13.51 4.92
N ASN A 130 -5.33 -14.81 4.64
CA ASN A 130 -5.08 -15.36 3.32
C ASN A 130 -6.40 -15.94 2.80
N ASN A 131 -7.02 -15.29 1.82
CA ASN A 131 -8.34 -15.67 1.30
C ASN A 131 -8.18 -16.27 -0.11
N PRO A 132 -8.25 -17.61 -0.26
CA PRO A 132 -8.19 -18.21 -1.58
C PRO A 132 -9.28 -17.68 -2.51
N LEU A 133 -8.91 -17.38 -3.74
CA LEU A 133 -9.84 -16.94 -4.78
C LEU A 133 -10.25 -18.11 -5.67
N PRO A 134 -11.50 -18.12 -6.16
CA PRO A 134 -12.01 -19.21 -6.96
C PRO A 134 -11.28 -19.34 -8.30
N THR A 135 -11.12 -20.58 -8.75
CA THR A 135 -10.63 -20.94 -10.07
C THR A 135 -11.58 -22.00 -10.62
N ALA A 136 -12.08 -21.83 -11.85
CA ALA A 136 -12.95 -22.79 -12.47
C ALA A 136 -12.15 -24.02 -12.95
N ASP A 137 -12.54 -25.21 -12.55
CA ASP A 137 -11.84 -26.46 -12.87
C ASP A 137 -11.63 -26.66 -14.38
N SER A 138 -12.59 -26.20 -15.19
CA SER A 138 -12.56 -26.33 -16.65
C SER A 138 -11.53 -25.45 -17.35
N THR A 139 -10.90 -24.49 -16.65
CA THR A 139 -10.00 -23.51 -17.26
C THR A 139 -8.54 -23.89 -17.14
N GLY A 140 -8.16 -24.72 -16.17
CA GLY A 140 -6.75 -25.01 -15.85
C GLY A 140 -5.98 -23.76 -15.37
N GLY A 141 -6.70 -22.76 -14.82
CA GLY A 141 -6.09 -21.54 -14.31
C GLY A 141 -5.30 -21.75 -13.02
N GLU A 142 -4.41 -20.83 -12.72
CA GLU A 142 -3.63 -20.87 -11.49
C GLU A 142 -4.47 -20.36 -10.30
N HIS A 143 -4.37 -21.04 -9.16
CA HIS A 143 -5.02 -20.57 -7.94
C HIS A 143 -4.41 -19.26 -7.48
N ARG A 144 -5.27 -18.33 -7.11
CA ARG A 144 -4.91 -16.98 -6.66
C ARG A 144 -5.43 -16.74 -5.25
N THR A 145 -4.97 -15.66 -4.64
CA THR A 145 -5.39 -15.28 -3.29
C THR A 145 -5.55 -13.78 -3.14
N LEU A 146 -6.39 -13.38 -2.17
CA LEU A 146 -6.43 -12.03 -1.62
C LEU A 146 -5.77 -12.06 -0.24
N ALA A 147 -4.59 -11.49 -0.14
CA ALA A 147 -3.96 -11.18 1.14
C ALA A 147 -4.59 -9.91 1.72
N THR A 148 -4.94 -9.92 3.02
CA THR A 148 -5.30 -8.69 3.71
C THR A 148 -4.50 -8.52 4.99
N ALA A 149 -4.15 -7.29 5.32
CA ALA A 149 -3.48 -6.93 6.56
C ALA A 149 -4.16 -5.72 7.20
N MET A 150 -4.52 -5.82 8.48
CA MET A 150 -4.91 -4.66 9.27
C MET A 150 -3.67 -3.96 9.78
N VAL A 151 -3.48 -2.71 9.38
CA VAL A 151 -2.32 -1.89 9.71
C VAL A 151 -2.74 -0.78 10.65
N THR A 152 -1.98 -0.59 11.72
CA THR A 152 -2.16 0.53 12.65
C THR A 152 -1.23 1.67 12.26
N LEU A 153 -1.80 2.69 11.65
CA LEU A 153 -1.12 3.92 11.24
C LEU A 153 -0.79 4.81 12.46
N PRO A 154 0.05 5.84 12.32
CA PRO A 154 0.27 6.85 13.34
C PRO A 154 -1.05 7.39 13.91
N HIS A 155 -1.03 7.76 15.20
CA HIS A 155 -2.21 8.20 15.96
C HIS A 155 -3.30 7.13 16.14
N GLY A 156 -2.98 5.84 15.93
CA GLY A 156 -3.87 4.71 16.18
C GLY A 156 -4.96 4.49 15.12
N LYS A 157 -4.94 5.22 14.01
CA LYS A 157 -5.87 5.01 12.90
C LYS A 157 -5.60 3.64 12.26
N LYS A 158 -6.65 2.84 12.05
CA LYS A 158 -6.54 1.52 11.45
C LYS A 158 -7.07 1.53 10.02
N ILE A 159 -6.37 0.84 9.13
CA ILE A 159 -6.78 0.58 7.75
C ILE A 159 -6.61 -0.89 7.44
N ILE A 160 -7.30 -1.38 6.42
CA ILE A 160 -7.02 -2.66 5.79
C ILE A 160 -6.28 -2.39 4.49
N PHE A 161 -5.13 -3.02 4.32
CA PHE A 161 -4.40 -3.04 3.07
C PHE A 161 -4.48 -4.45 2.49
N ALA A 162 -4.92 -4.54 1.23
CA ALA A 162 -5.12 -5.80 0.52
C ALA A 162 -4.20 -5.90 -0.69
N CYS A 163 -3.68 -7.10 -0.93
CA CYS A 163 -2.83 -7.43 -2.07
C CYS A 163 -3.40 -8.63 -2.83
N THR A 164 -3.43 -8.54 -4.15
CA THR A 164 -3.86 -9.64 -5.02
C THR A 164 -3.03 -9.71 -6.29
N HIS A 165 -3.08 -10.89 -6.94
CA HIS A 165 -2.63 -11.13 -8.29
C HIS A 165 -3.68 -12.00 -8.97
N LEU A 166 -4.44 -11.46 -9.93
CA LEU A 166 -5.49 -12.20 -10.62
C LEU A 166 -4.93 -13.11 -11.71
N ASP A 167 -5.74 -14.08 -12.14
CA ASP A 167 -5.37 -15.06 -13.17
C ASP A 167 -4.92 -14.38 -14.47
N ALA A 168 -3.83 -14.87 -15.06
CA ALA A 168 -3.21 -14.29 -16.26
C ALA A 168 -3.70 -14.88 -17.58
N GLN A 169 -4.60 -15.88 -17.56
CA GLN A 169 -5.07 -16.55 -18.76
C GLN A 169 -5.75 -15.58 -19.73
N ARG A 170 -5.68 -15.90 -21.04
CA ARG A 170 -6.31 -15.09 -22.09
C ARG A 170 -7.82 -14.95 -21.87
N ASN A 171 -8.50 -16.04 -21.44
CA ASN A 171 -9.90 -16.02 -21.06
C ASN A 171 -10.06 -15.34 -19.70
N ASP A 172 -11.04 -14.46 -19.55
CA ASP A 172 -11.27 -13.69 -18.32
C ASP A 172 -12.18 -14.37 -17.29
N THR A 173 -12.59 -15.62 -17.51
CA THR A 173 -13.51 -16.37 -16.64
C THR A 173 -13.03 -16.40 -15.19
N ASN A 174 -11.79 -16.82 -14.96
CA ASN A 174 -11.22 -16.87 -13.60
C ASN A 174 -11.11 -15.47 -12.99
N ARG A 175 -10.60 -14.50 -13.75
CA ARG A 175 -10.51 -13.11 -13.25
C ARG A 175 -11.86 -12.55 -12.83
N LEU A 176 -12.94 -12.85 -13.57
CA LEU A 176 -14.30 -12.42 -13.21
C LEU A 176 -14.79 -13.10 -11.94
N LEU A 177 -14.54 -14.41 -11.76
CA LEU A 177 -14.85 -15.11 -10.52
C LEU A 177 -14.05 -14.51 -9.34
N GLN A 178 -12.77 -14.26 -9.55
CA GLN A 178 -11.84 -13.74 -8.55
C GLN A 178 -12.19 -12.32 -8.12
N ILE A 179 -12.45 -11.41 -9.06
CA ILE A 179 -12.81 -10.01 -8.71
C ILE A 179 -14.16 -9.95 -7.98
N ASN A 180 -15.15 -10.75 -8.37
CA ASN A 180 -16.43 -10.81 -7.67
C ASN A 180 -16.26 -11.35 -6.24
N LYS A 181 -15.39 -12.37 -6.04
CA LYS A 181 -15.07 -12.87 -4.70
C LYS A 181 -14.33 -11.83 -3.85
N ILE A 182 -13.45 -11.06 -4.43
CA ILE A 182 -12.78 -9.92 -3.75
C ILE A 182 -13.83 -8.92 -3.26
N ILE A 183 -14.80 -8.56 -4.09
CA ILE A 183 -15.89 -7.64 -3.72
C ILE A 183 -16.67 -8.21 -2.53
N GLU A 184 -17.15 -9.47 -2.62
CA GLU A 184 -17.87 -10.14 -1.54
C GLU A 184 -17.11 -10.10 -0.21
N LEU A 185 -15.81 -10.42 -0.24
CA LEU A 185 -14.96 -10.43 0.94
C LEU A 185 -14.76 -9.01 1.52
N THR A 186 -14.60 -8.02 0.65
CA THR A 186 -14.26 -6.66 1.07
C THR A 186 -15.47 -5.83 1.50
N GLU A 187 -16.68 -6.12 1.02
CA GLU A 187 -17.91 -5.47 1.46
C GLU A 187 -18.17 -5.60 2.97
N GLN A 188 -17.75 -6.72 3.57
CA GLN A 188 -17.93 -6.99 5.00
C GLN A 188 -16.89 -6.30 5.89
N MET A 189 -15.84 -5.71 5.32
CA MET A 189 -14.76 -5.09 6.07
C MET A 189 -15.15 -3.70 6.60
N LYS A 190 -14.98 -3.48 7.89
CA LYS A 190 -15.46 -2.26 8.59
C LYS A 190 -14.46 -1.10 8.56
N TYR A 191 -13.18 -1.38 8.34
CA TYR A 191 -12.13 -0.37 8.32
C TYR A 191 -11.91 0.17 6.91
N PRO A 192 -11.38 1.40 6.76
CA PRO A 192 -10.97 1.92 5.45
C PRO A 192 -10.06 0.93 4.73
N LEU A 193 -10.36 0.70 3.45
CA LEU A 193 -9.72 -0.35 2.66
C LEU A 193 -9.03 0.22 1.41
N ILE A 194 -7.78 -0.16 1.24
CA ILE A 194 -7.03 0.02 0.00
C ILE A 194 -6.67 -1.38 -0.53
N ILE A 195 -6.92 -1.61 -1.81
CA ILE A 195 -6.49 -2.82 -2.52
C ILE A 195 -5.46 -2.44 -3.58
N ALA A 196 -4.43 -3.25 -3.72
CA ALA A 196 -3.37 -3.06 -4.69
C ALA A 196 -2.93 -4.39 -5.29
N GLY A 197 -2.45 -4.38 -6.53
CA GLY A 197 -1.98 -5.61 -7.16
C GLY A 197 -1.97 -5.57 -8.67
N ASP A 198 -1.63 -6.73 -9.24
CA ASP A 198 -1.76 -7.05 -10.65
C ASP A 198 -3.15 -7.68 -10.91
N PHE A 199 -4.00 -6.95 -11.57
CA PHE A 199 -5.37 -7.40 -11.88
C PHE A 199 -5.46 -8.11 -13.23
N ASN A 200 -4.36 -8.18 -13.99
CA ASN A 200 -4.33 -8.78 -15.33
C ASN A 200 -5.47 -8.30 -16.25
N GLY A 201 -5.93 -7.09 -16.04
CA GLY A 201 -7.03 -6.43 -16.76
C GLY A 201 -6.69 -5.00 -17.14
N VAL A 202 -6.82 -4.66 -18.42
CA VAL A 202 -6.63 -3.29 -18.91
C VAL A 202 -7.84 -2.40 -18.59
N PRO A 203 -7.72 -1.06 -18.59
CA PRO A 203 -8.81 -0.14 -18.23
C PRO A 203 -10.13 -0.35 -18.97
N SER A 204 -10.11 -0.89 -20.20
CA SER A 204 -11.29 -1.19 -21.00
C SER A 204 -11.81 -2.62 -20.84
N SER A 205 -11.30 -3.40 -19.90
CA SER A 205 -11.69 -4.78 -19.68
C SER A 205 -12.87 -4.91 -18.70
N ARG A 206 -13.66 -5.97 -18.85
CA ARG A 206 -14.76 -6.31 -17.91
C ARG A 206 -14.30 -6.37 -16.45
N ILE A 207 -13.05 -6.75 -16.20
CA ILE A 207 -12.46 -6.84 -14.87
C ILE A 207 -12.37 -5.45 -14.23
N VAL A 208 -11.86 -4.48 -14.99
CA VAL A 208 -11.72 -3.10 -14.53
C VAL A 208 -13.09 -2.43 -14.45
N ASP A 209 -14.02 -2.74 -15.37
CA ASP A 209 -15.40 -2.27 -15.25
C ASP A 209 -16.08 -2.75 -13.95
N VAL A 210 -15.81 -3.98 -13.53
CA VAL A 210 -16.30 -4.50 -12.24
C VAL A 210 -15.57 -3.82 -11.09
N LEU A 211 -14.25 -3.70 -11.13
CA LEU A 211 -13.47 -2.98 -10.11
C LEU A 211 -13.99 -1.56 -9.90
N ASP A 212 -14.20 -0.80 -10.96
CA ASP A 212 -14.62 0.62 -10.92
C ASP A 212 -16.04 0.85 -10.38
N LYS A 213 -16.89 -0.21 -10.31
CA LYS A 213 -18.21 -0.13 -9.64
C LYS A 213 -18.10 -0.07 -8.11
N TYR A 214 -17.07 -0.68 -7.54
CA TYR A 214 -16.92 -0.87 -6.11
C TYR A 214 -15.71 -0.16 -5.52
N PHE A 215 -14.75 0.23 -6.35
CA PHE A 215 -13.53 0.90 -5.96
C PHE A 215 -13.24 2.11 -6.84
N THR A 216 -12.54 3.09 -6.28
CA THR A 216 -11.95 4.20 -7.01
C THR A 216 -10.47 3.93 -7.19
N ARG A 217 -10.00 3.81 -8.43
CA ARG A 217 -8.57 3.67 -8.73
C ARG A 217 -7.83 4.99 -8.48
N SER A 218 -6.60 4.91 -8.06
CA SER A 218 -5.72 6.08 -7.86
C SER A 218 -5.39 6.82 -9.17
N CYS A 219 -5.60 6.19 -10.32
CA CYS A 219 -5.59 6.80 -11.65
C CYS A 219 -6.76 6.24 -12.47
N ILE A 220 -7.57 7.11 -13.09
CA ILE A 220 -8.78 6.74 -13.84
C ILE A 220 -8.58 6.95 -15.35
N SER A 221 -7.89 8.00 -15.76
CA SER A 221 -7.70 8.36 -17.16
C SER A 221 -6.25 8.72 -17.45
N ASN A 222 -5.79 8.42 -18.66
CA ASN A 222 -4.41 8.70 -19.11
C ASN A 222 -3.34 8.11 -18.18
N CYS A 223 -3.64 6.95 -17.60
CA CYS A 223 -2.70 6.27 -16.72
C CYS A 223 -1.52 5.74 -17.51
N ALA A 224 -0.31 5.89 -16.97
CA ALA A 224 0.87 5.32 -17.57
C ALA A 224 0.80 3.79 -17.59
N PHE A 225 1.43 3.18 -18.58
CA PHE A 225 1.48 1.72 -18.72
C PHE A 225 2.41 1.09 -17.67
N THR A 226 2.12 -0.14 -17.28
CA THR A 226 2.85 -0.86 -16.22
C THR A 226 3.59 -2.10 -16.69
N ILE A 227 3.34 -2.57 -17.94
CA ILE A 227 3.99 -3.75 -18.55
C ILE A 227 4.15 -3.55 -20.07
N SER A 228 5.26 -4.00 -20.69
CA SER A 228 6.52 -4.47 -20.13
C SER A 228 7.42 -3.29 -19.75
N GLN A 229 8.43 -3.54 -18.90
CA GLN A 229 9.31 -2.52 -18.35
C GLN A 229 10.11 -1.71 -19.40
N ILE A 230 10.47 -2.31 -20.56
CA ILE A 230 11.25 -1.62 -21.60
C ILE A 230 10.35 -0.81 -22.53
N ASN A 231 9.27 -1.42 -23.01
CA ASN A 231 8.29 -0.78 -23.89
C ASN A 231 6.88 -1.02 -23.36
N PRO A 232 6.47 -0.30 -22.32
CA PRO A 232 5.17 -0.52 -21.70
C PRO A 232 4.03 -0.18 -22.66
N THR A 233 3.04 -1.08 -22.75
CA THR A 233 1.89 -0.97 -23.66
C THR A 233 0.55 -1.18 -22.99
N LYS A 234 0.54 -1.63 -21.73
CA LYS A 234 -0.69 -1.93 -20.97
C LYS A 234 -0.55 -1.47 -19.53
N THR A 235 -1.66 -1.05 -18.94
CA THR A 235 -1.82 -0.84 -17.50
C THR A 235 -2.64 -1.99 -16.97
N ILE A 236 -2.08 -2.80 -16.07
CA ILE A 236 -2.74 -3.94 -15.43
C ILE A 236 -2.53 -3.97 -13.91
N ASP A 237 -1.65 -3.13 -13.40
CA ASP A 237 -1.35 -2.96 -11.98
C ASP A 237 -2.06 -1.72 -11.44
N TYR A 238 -2.81 -1.87 -10.36
CA TYR A 238 -3.63 -0.80 -9.81
C TYR A 238 -3.51 -0.69 -8.29
N ILE A 239 -3.71 0.54 -7.81
CA ILE A 239 -4.02 0.85 -6.41
C ILE A 239 -5.42 1.48 -6.41
N ALA A 240 -6.33 0.93 -5.62
CA ALA A 240 -7.71 1.37 -5.54
C ALA A 240 -8.21 1.36 -4.08
N PHE A 241 -9.27 2.10 -3.80
CA PHE A 241 -9.87 2.20 -2.47
C PHE A 241 -11.39 2.28 -2.58
N ARG A 242 -12.11 1.91 -1.52
CA ARG A 242 -13.57 2.02 -1.50
C ARG A 242 -13.98 3.49 -1.51
N PRO A 243 -14.97 3.88 -2.33
CA PRO A 243 -15.43 5.29 -2.43
C PRO A 243 -15.93 5.84 -1.09
N SER A 244 -16.58 4.99 -0.26
CA SER A 244 -17.10 5.36 1.07
C SER A 244 -16.03 5.75 2.08
N ASP A 245 -14.78 5.32 1.88
CA ASP A 245 -13.69 5.51 2.85
C ASP A 245 -13.00 6.88 2.74
N LYS A 246 -13.46 7.72 1.80
CA LYS A 246 -13.11 9.14 1.66
C LYS A 246 -11.59 9.41 1.56
N PHE A 247 -10.89 8.63 0.76
CA PHE A 247 -9.50 8.94 0.42
C PHE A 247 -9.42 10.04 -0.63
N THR A 248 -8.35 10.85 -0.56
CA THR A 248 -8.00 11.81 -1.62
C THR A 248 -6.67 11.41 -2.23
N VAL A 249 -6.63 11.24 -3.55
CA VAL A 249 -5.38 10.98 -4.28
C VAL A 249 -4.60 12.27 -4.41
N LEU A 250 -3.41 12.32 -3.83
CA LEU A 250 -2.50 13.46 -3.92
C LEU A 250 -1.46 13.27 -5.02
N GLU A 251 -1.02 12.02 -5.25
CA GLU A 251 -0.06 11.65 -6.29
C GLU A 251 -0.39 10.25 -6.80
N HIS A 252 -0.20 10.04 -8.09
CA HIS A 252 -0.14 8.72 -8.73
C HIS A 252 0.97 8.74 -9.75
N LYS A 253 1.85 7.76 -9.71
CA LYS A 253 2.90 7.60 -10.73
C LYS A 253 3.28 6.15 -10.94
N VAL A 254 3.72 5.83 -12.16
CA VAL A 254 4.41 4.61 -12.51
C VAL A 254 5.91 4.92 -12.49
N ILE A 255 6.70 4.05 -11.85
CA ILE A 255 8.14 4.23 -11.68
C ILE A 255 8.84 3.64 -12.90
N ASP A 256 9.70 4.41 -13.56
CA ASP A 256 10.45 3.97 -14.74
C ASP A 256 11.64 3.08 -14.32
N GLU A 257 11.34 1.84 -13.95
CA GLU A 257 12.28 0.80 -13.55
C GLU A 257 12.43 -0.22 -14.67
N LYS A 258 13.65 -0.39 -15.22
CA LYS A 258 13.86 -1.18 -16.43
C LYS A 258 14.64 -2.48 -16.24
N TYR A 259 15.05 -2.77 -14.99
CA TYR A 259 15.94 -3.90 -14.73
C TYR A 259 15.30 -4.96 -13.85
N ALA A 260 14.73 -4.57 -12.70
CA ALA A 260 14.47 -5.49 -11.61
C ALA A 260 13.29 -6.45 -11.85
N SER A 261 12.29 -6.06 -12.66
CA SER A 261 11.12 -6.87 -13.02
C SER A 261 10.67 -6.56 -14.45
N ASP A 262 9.77 -7.37 -15.00
CA ASP A 262 9.08 -7.11 -16.28
C ASP A 262 7.88 -6.16 -16.12
N HIS A 263 7.44 -5.90 -14.89
CA HIS A 263 6.48 -4.86 -14.55
C HIS A 263 7.16 -3.59 -14.05
N LEU A 264 6.43 -2.47 -14.16
CA LEU A 264 6.79 -1.18 -13.56
C LEU A 264 6.01 -0.95 -12.27
N PRO A 265 6.67 -0.56 -11.16
CA PRO A 265 5.98 -0.29 -9.91
C PRO A 265 5.00 0.88 -10.01
N VAL A 266 3.87 0.77 -9.33
CA VAL A 266 2.88 1.85 -9.21
C VAL A 266 2.90 2.41 -7.81
N LEU A 267 3.03 3.73 -7.68
CA LEU A 267 2.95 4.45 -6.42
C LEU A 267 1.72 5.35 -6.40
N ALA A 268 0.99 5.36 -5.28
CA ALA A 268 -0.02 6.35 -4.97
C ALA A 268 0.23 6.99 -3.60
N VAL A 269 0.06 8.31 -3.51
CA VAL A 269 0.01 9.02 -2.24
C VAL A 269 -1.45 9.36 -1.96
N LEU A 270 -1.97 8.79 -0.88
CA LEU A 270 -3.36 8.97 -0.47
C LEU A 270 -3.44 9.72 0.86
N LYS A 271 -4.28 10.76 0.89
CA LYS A 271 -4.71 11.39 2.14
C LYS A 271 -5.92 10.61 2.67
N ILE A 272 -5.91 10.30 3.96
CA ILE A 272 -7.03 9.69 4.67
C ILE A 272 -7.80 10.82 5.36
N ASN A 273 -9.01 11.10 4.89
CA ASN A 273 -9.85 12.19 5.40
C ASN A 273 -10.58 11.83 6.70
#